data_d32675c7557e4e264fdf1ebae9e7133f
#
_entry.id   d32675c7557e4e264fdf1ebae9e7133f
#
_cell.length_a   1.000
_cell.length_b   1.000
_cell.length_c   1.000
_cell.angle_alpha   90.00
_cell.angle_beta   90.00
_cell.angle_gamma   90.00
#
_symmetry.space_group_name_H-M   'P 1'
#
loop_
_entity.id
_entity.type
_entity.pdbx_description
1 polymer ?
#
loop_
_entity_poly.entity_id
_entity_poly.type
_entity_poly.pdbx_seq_one_letter_code
_entity_poly.pdbx_strand_id
1 'polypeptide(L)'
;DVTLRKMAPPAIGAIEKLYSQSPASAGVLCLSHILVKTEAEAQTVLADLKSGTKFADEAAKKSIEPGADKSGGSLANGDQPCQALADLQTSFDKDFMIGAVAAKPGVPTGPVKSSFGYHIILSAPFADVKDSVATVVAENPGITLLAGYMATADITVSSTYGVWNGATATIS
;
A
#
# COMPACT_ATOMS: atom_id res chain seq x y z
N ASP A 1 -15.72 1.61 19.53
CA ASP A 1 -14.96 2.74 19.00
C ASP A 1 -14.11 3.45 20.07
N VAL A 2 -14.70 3.84 21.21
CA VAL A 2 -13.96 4.50 22.30
C VAL A 2 -12.83 3.64 22.87
N THR A 3 -13.00 2.32 22.92
CA THR A 3 -11.98 1.38 23.41
C THR A 3 -10.80 1.29 22.44
N LEU A 4 -11.05 1.24 21.13
CA LEU A 4 -10.00 1.19 20.11
C LEU A 4 -9.14 2.45 20.10
N ARG A 5 -9.74 3.62 20.33
CA ARG A 5 -9.01 4.89 20.38
C ARG A 5 -8.13 5.05 21.64
N LYS A 6 -8.39 4.27 22.69
CA LYS A 6 -7.62 4.29 23.95
C LYS A 6 -6.50 3.26 24.01
N MET A 7 -6.35 2.44 22.95
CA MET A 7 -5.25 1.46 22.93
C MET A 7 -3.90 2.17 22.86
N ALA A 8 -2.96 1.70 23.66
CA ALA A 8 -1.57 2.10 23.52
C ALA A 8 -0.98 1.50 22.23
N PRO A 9 -0.08 2.21 21.53
CA PRO A 9 0.59 1.64 20.37
C PRO A 9 1.41 0.41 20.80
N PRO A 10 1.46 -0.64 19.97
CA PRO A 10 2.28 -1.81 20.25
C PRO A 10 3.78 -1.46 20.18
N ALA A 11 4.61 -2.31 20.78
CA ALA A 11 6.05 -2.18 20.65
C ALA A 11 6.47 -2.25 19.18
N ILE A 12 7.49 -1.47 18.81
CA ILE A 12 7.95 -1.36 17.41
C ILE A 12 8.29 -2.70 16.76
N GLY A 13 8.85 -3.65 17.51
CA GLY A 13 9.14 -4.99 17.00
C GLY A 13 7.89 -5.81 16.65
N ALA A 14 6.75 -5.55 17.31
CA ALA A 14 5.48 -6.16 16.93
C ALA A 14 4.94 -5.55 15.62
N ILE A 15 5.08 -4.24 15.45
CA ILE A 15 4.73 -3.54 14.21
C ILE A 15 5.61 -4.04 13.06
N GLU A 16 6.92 -4.16 13.27
CA GLU A 16 7.87 -4.68 12.29
C GLU A 16 7.49 -6.09 11.82
N LYS A 17 7.13 -6.96 12.76
CA LYS A 17 6.69 -8.32 12.43
C LYS A 17 5.46 -8.34 11.53
N LEU A 18 4.46 -7.50 11.82
CA LEU A 18 3.26 -7.36 10.98
C LEU A 18 3.63 -6.81 9.60
N TYR A 19 4.36 -5.70 9.55
CA TYR A 19 4.75 -5.04 8.30
C TYR A 19 5.59 -5.96 7.39
N SER A 20 6.47 -6.78 7.96
CA SER A 20 7.30 -7.71 7.20
C SER A 20 6.51 -8.87 6.59
N GLN A 21 5.39 -9.25 7.19
CA GLN A 21 4.47 -10.24 6.61
C GLN A 21 3.71 -9.65 5.42
N SER A 22 3.13 -8.49 5.64
CA SER A 22 2.51 -7.60 4.65
C SER A 22 2.43 -6.20 5.28
N PRO A 23 2.80 -5.13 4.58
CA PRO A 23 2.64 -3.78 5.10
C PRO A 23 1.20 -3.49 5.53
N ALA A 24 0.23 -3.98 4.75
CA ALA A 24 -1.19 -3.88 5.07
C ALA A 24 -1.55 -4.50 6.43
N SER A 25 -0.87 -5.56 6.89
CA SER A 25 -1.14 -6.18 8.21
C SER A 25 -0.85 -5.23 9.39
N ALA A 26 0.05 -4.28 9.21
CA ALA A 26 0.28 -3.22 10.19
C ALA A 26 -0.76 -2.09 10.10
N GLY A 27 -1.67 -2.13 9.12
CA GLY A 27 -2.66 -1.08 8.85
C GLY A 27 -2.05 0.19 8.26
N VAL A 28 -0.84 0.10 7.70
CA VAL A 28 -0.07 1.23 7.17
C VAL A 28 0.54 0.85 5.84
N LEU A 29 0.45 1.74 4.85
CA LEU A 29 1.12 1.57 3.57
C LEU A 29 2.03 2.76 3.28
N CYS A 30 3.25 2.48 2.81
CA CYS A 30 4.26 3.45 2.41
C CYS A 30 4.59 3.17 0.96
N LEU A 31 3.86 3.81 0.04
CA LEU A 31 3.81 3.41 -1.35
C LEU A 31 4.50 4.38 -2.30
N SER A 32 5.08 3.80 -3.34
CA SER A 32 5.37 4.47 -4.60
C SER A 32 4.71 3.70 -5.74
N HIS A 33 4.35 4.39 -6.83
CA HIS A 33 3.82 3.73 -8.01
C HIS A 33 4.34 4.34 -9.32
N ILE A 34 4.28 3.53 -10.36
CA ILE A 34 4.50 3.93 -11.75
C ILE A 34 3.21 3.63 -12.51
N LEU A 35 2.61 4.63 -13.12
CA LEU A 35 1.41 4.49 -13.95
C LEU A 35 1.79 4.58 -15.42
N VAL A 36 1.37 3.60 -16.20
CA VAL A 36 1.56 3.57 -17.66
C VAL A 36 0.25 3.22 -18.38
N LYS A 37 0.18 3.50 -19.68
CA LYS A 37 -1.06 3.34 -20.44
C LYS A 37 -1.37 1.90 -20.79
N THR A 38 -0.35 1.09 -21.08
CA THR A 38 -0.48 -0.26 -21.62
C THR A 38 0.20 -1.30 -20.75
N GLU A 39 -0.29 -2.52 -20.81
CA GLU A 39 0.32 -3.65 -20.11
C GLU A 39 1.74 -3.94 -20.63
N ALA A 40 2.00 -3.75 -21.92
CA ALA A 40 3.32 -3.94 -22.50
C ALA A 40 4.35 -2.95 -21.94
N GLU A 41 3.96 -1.68 -21.72
CA GLU A 41 4.79 -0.70 -21.04
C GLU A 41 5.05 -1.11 -19.59
N ALA A 42 4.02 -1.59 -18.88
CA ALA A 42 4.15 -2.07 -17.51
C ALA A 42 5.12 -3.26 -17.39
N GLN A 43 5.05 -4.21 -18.31
CA GLN A 43 6.00 -5.34 -18.37
C GLN A 43 7.43 -4.87 -18.64
N THR A 44 7.60 -3.85 -19.50
CA THR A 44 8.90 -3.25 -19.75
C THR A 44 9.45 -2.58 -18.49
N VAL A 45 8.63 -1.82 -17.75
CA VAL A 45 9.01 -1.23 -16.45
C VAL A 45 9.46 -2.29 -15.47
N LEU A 46 8.69 -3.39 -15.32
CA LEU A 46 9.05 -4.49 -14.44
C LEU A 46 10.38 -5.16 -14.84
N ALA A 47 10.64 -5.31 -16.13
CA ALA A 47 11.91 -5.86 -16.63
C ALA A 47 13.09 -4.94 -16.30
N ASP A 48 12.95 -3.63 -16.48
CA ASP A 48 13.98 -2.65 -16.16
C ASP A 48 14.26 -2.59 -14.66
N LEU A 49 13.23 -2.61 -13.82
CA LEU A 49 13.37 -2.69 -12.36
C LEU A 49 14.09 -3.98 -11.93
N LYS A 50 13.75 -5.11 -12.55
CA LYS A 50 14.40 -6.40 -12.30
C LYS A 50 15.86 -6.42 -12.73
N SER A 51 16.23 -5.63 -13.73
CA SER A 51 17.63 -5.47 -14.19
C SER A 51 18.46 -4.54 -13.30
N GLY A 52 17.83 -3.91 -12.27
CA GLY A 52 18.50 -3.07 -11.29
C GLY A 52 18.29 -1.57 -11.49
N THR A 53 17.42 -1.15 -12.40
CA THR A 53 17.03 0.28 -12.51
C THR A 53 16.33 0.69 -11.22
N LYS A 54 16.64 1.88 -10.70
CA LYS A 54 15.99 2.39 -9.50
C LYS A 54 14.53 2.76 -9.79
N PHE A 55 13.65 2.46 -8.85
CA PHE A 55 12.21 2.72 -8.99
C PHE A 55 11.91 4.19 -9.28
N ALA A 56 12.56 5.11 -8.56
CA ALA A 56 12.36 6.54 -8.75
C ALA A 56 12.79 7.03 -10.13
N ASP A 57 13.92 6.52 -10.65
CA ASP A 57 14.43 6.89 -11.98
C ASP A 57 13.47 6.38 -13.09
N GLU A 58 12.92 5.18 -12.90
CA GLU A 58 11.95 4.60 -13.82
C GLU A 58 10.60 5.32 -13.76
N ALA A 59 10.16 5.71 -12.55
CA ALA A 59 8.96 6.52 -12.35
C ALA A 59 9.08 7.89 -13.05
N ALA A 60 10.20 8.58 -12.83
CA ALA A 60 10.45 9.88 -13.45
C ALA A 60 10.48 9.83 -14.99
N LYS A 61 10.93 8.69 -15.56
CA LYS A 61 11.12 8.52 -16.99
C LYS A 61 9.87 8.02 -17.72
N LYS A 62 9.07 7.14 -17.09
CA LYS A 62 8.00 6.39 -17.78
C LYS A 62 6.61 6.60 -17.23
N SER A 63 6.48 7.06 -15.97
CA SER A 63 5.16 7.28 -15.38
C SER A 63 4.43 8.42 -16.07
N ILE A 64 3.15 8.19 -16.38
CA ILE A 64 2.24 9.23 -16.86
C ILE A 64 1.53 9.96 -15.70
N GLU A 65 1.81 9.56 -14.46
CA GLU A 65 1.29 10.26 -13.27
C GLU A 65 1.89 11.66 -13.18
N PRO A 66 1.06 12.71 -13.06
CA PRO A 66 1.56 14.06 -12.91
C PRO A 66 2.50 14.23 -11.70
N GLY A 67 3.69 14.80 -11.93
CA GLY A 67 4.67 15.03 -10.89
C GLY A 67 5.57 13.83 -10.54
N ALA A 68 5.41 12.68 -11.21
CA ALA A 68 6.25 11.50 -10.99
C ALA A 68 7.74 11.77 -11.29
N ASP A 69 8.03 12.70 -12.17
CA ASP A 69 9.38 13.19 -12.46
C ASP A 69 10.09 13.83 -11.25
N LYS A 70 9.31 14.41 -10.33
CA LYS A 70 9.81 15.05 -9.10
C LYS A 70 9.70 14.14 -7.88
N SER A 71 8.57 13.41 -7.74
CA SER A 71 8.31 12.55 -6.60
C SER A 71 9.01 11.19 -6.69
N GLY A 72 9.52 10.80 -7.87
CA GLY A 72 10.01 9.44 -8.10
C GLY A 72 8.91 8.38 -7.94
N GLY A 73 7.64 8.78 -8.18
CA GLY A 73 6.47 7.94 -8.01
C GLY A 73 5.96 7.81 -6.57
N SER A 74 6.55 8.52 -5.60
CA SER A 74 6.12 8.48 -4.19
C SER A 74 4.68 8.99 -4.04
N LEU A 75 3.89 8.26 -3.24
CA LEU A 75 2.54 8.63 -2.82
C LEU A 75 2.53 9.26 -1.41
N ALA A 76 3.64 9.84 -1.01
CA ALA A 76 3.77 10.55 0.26
C ALA A 76 2.75 11.70 0.37
N ASN A 77 2.26 11.95 1.58
CA ASN A 77 1.48 13.13 1.91
C ASN A 77 2.39 14.16 2.59
N GLY A 78 2.87 15.14 1.83
CA GLY A 78 3.92 16.04 2.29
C GLY A 78 5.21 15.27 2.61
N ASP A 79 5.74 15.47 3.82
CA ASP A 79 6.94 14.78 4.31
C ASP A 79 6.64 13.40 4.92
N GLN A 80 5.37 12.97 4.97
CA GLN A 80 4.97 11.68 5.53
C GLN A 80 4.86 10.62 4.43
N PRO A 81 5.82 9.69 4.34
CA PRO A 81 5.85 8.67 3.29
C PRO A 81 4.83 7.55 3.51
N CYS A 82 4.27 7.45 4.71
CA CYS A 82 3.34 6.39 5.09
C CYS A 82 1.96 6.96 5.42
N GLN A 83 0.91 6.21 5.11
CA GLN A 83 -0.46 6.60 5.39
C GLN A 83 -1.23 5.42 6.00
N ALA A 84 -2.26 5.72 6.78
CA ALA A 84 -3.14 4.69 7.31
C ALA A 84 -3.89 3.99 6.17
N LEU A 85 -3.96 2.67 6.22
CA LEU A 85 -4.64 1.86 5.22
C LEU A 85 -6.09 2.28 5.02
N ALA A 86 -6.79 2.58 6.13
CA ALA A 86 -8.20 3.00 6.09
C ALA A 86 -8.42 4.29 5.26
N ASP A 87 -7.49 5.23 5.30
CA ASP A 87 -7.58 6.47 4.55
C ASP A 87 -7.34 6.21 3.05
N LEU A 88 -6.37 5.36 2.73
CA LEU A 88 -6.07 4.97 1.35
C LEU A 88 -7.23 4.20 0.71
N GLN A 89 -7.90 3.31 1.45
CA GLN A 89 -9.06 2.56 0.97
C GLN A 89 -10.22 3.46 0.54
N THR A 90 -10.32 4.65 1.07
CA THR A 90 -11.36 5.64 0.69
C THR A 90 -10.91 6.60 -0.40
N SER A 91 -9.61 6.75 -0.61
CA SER A 91 -9.03 7.78 -1.49
C SER A 91 -8.57 7.24 -2.85
N PHE A 92 -8.25 5.94 -2.92
CA PHE A 92 -7.69 5.33 -4.12
C PHE A 92 -8.67 4.39 -4.82
N ASP A 93 -8.39 4.16 -6.11
CA ASP A 93 -9.13 3.19 -6.94
C ASP A 93 -9.07 1.78 -6.33
N LYS A 94 -10.18 1.05 -6.40
CA LYS A 94 -10.33 -0.29 -5.78
C LYS A 94 -9.33 -1.31 -6.33
N ASP A 95 -9.10 -1.30 -7.64
CA ASP A 95 -8.19 -2.24 -8.28
C ASP A 95 -6.74 -1.93 -7.89
N PHE A 96 -6.39 -0.63 -7.81
CA PHE A 96 -5.12 -0.19 -7.25
C PHE A 96 -4.92 -0.69 -5.81
N MET A 97 -5.94 -0.56 -4.95
CA MET A 97 -5.86 -1.00 -3.55
C MET A 97 -5.69 -2.51 -3.41
N ILE A 98 -6.26 -3.32 -4.30
CA ILE A 98 -6.03 -4.77 -4.32
C ILE A 98 -4.54 -5.06 -4.53
N GLY A 99 -3.90 -4.39 -5.48
CA GLY A 99 -2.47 -4.51 -5.71
C GLY A 99 -1.62 -3.97 -4.57
N ALA A 100 -2.01 -2.84 -3.98
CA ALA A 100 -1.29 -2.19 -2.89
C ALA A 100 -1.28 -3.05 -1.60
N VAL A 101 -2.41 -3.67 -1.26
CA VAL A 101 -2.51 -4.57 -0.09
C VAL A 101 -1.72 -5.87 -0.30
N ALA A 102 -1.64 -6.36 -1.54
CA ALA A 102 -0.87 -7.55 -1.89
C ALA A 102 0.64 -7.29 -2.03
N ALA A 103 1.07 -6.02 -2.10
CA ALA A 103 2.47 -5.67 -2.31
C ALA A 103 3.36 -6.09 -1.12
N LYS A 104 4.52 -6.67 -1.45
CA LYS A 104 5.54 -7.04 -0.45
C LYS A 104 6.57 -5.93 -0.30
N PRO A 105 7.13 -5.73 0.91
CA PRO A 105 8.13 -4.70 1.14
C PRO A 105 9.34 -4.87 0.22
N GLY A 106 9.74 -3.81 -0.45
CA GLY A 106 10.91 -3.78 -1.33
C GLY A 106 10.78 -4.52 -2.66
N VAL A 107 9.59 -5.07 -2.98
CA VAL A 107 9.38 -5.86 -4.21
C VAL A 107 8.39 -5.14 -5.12
N PRO A 108 8.80 -4.69 -6.32
CA PRO A 108 7.86 -4.15 -7.30
C PRO A 108 6.78 -5.15 -7.66
N THR A 109 5.52 -4.75 -7.51
CA THR A 109 4.33 -5.58 -7.71
C THR A 109 3.51 -5.03 -8.87
N GLY A 110 3.03 -5.89 -9.73
CA GLY A 110 2.21 -5.52 -10.88
C GLY A 110 2.41 -6.45 -12.08
N PRO A 111 1.85 -6.12 -13.25
CA PRO A 111 1.00 -4.95 -13.50
C PRO A 111 -0.38 -5.07 -12.83
N VAL A 112 -0.81 -4.01 -12.17
CA VAL A 112 -2.15 -3.88 -11.61
C VAL A 112 -2.97 -2.99 -12.54
N LYS A 113 -4.05 -3.53 -13.12
CA LYS A 113 -4.92 -2.77 -14.02
C LYS A 113 -5.95 -1.99 -13.20
N SER A 114 -6.15 -0.73 -13.55
CA SER A 114 -7.23 0.13 -13.04
C SER A 114 -7.91 0.88 -14.18
N SER A 115 -8.86 1.76 -13.84
CA SER A 115 -9.48 2.67 -14.79
C SER A 115 -8.52 3.71 -15.38
N PHE A 116 -7.39 3.96 -14.72
CA PHE A 116 -6.36 4.95 -15.12
C PHE A 116 -5.27 4.36 -16.02
N GLY A 117 -5.09 3.05 -16.01
CA GLY A 117 -4.03 2.35 -16.74
C GLY A 117 -3.49 1.16 -15.98
N TYR A 118 -2.18 0.96 -16.08
CA TYR A 118 -1.47 -0.14 -15.42
C TYR A 118 -0.46 0.42 -14.43
N HIS A 119 -0.54 -0.07 -13.20
CA HIS A 119 0.32 0.36 -12.10
C HIS A 119 1.38 -0.70 -11.80
N ILE A 120 2.59 -0.24 -11.54
CA ILE A 120 3.63 -0.98 -10.83
C ILE A 120 3.75 -0.32 -9.47
N ILE A 121 3.55 -1.10 -8.41
CA ILE A 121 3.47 -0.63 -7.04
C ILE A 121 4.69 -1.12 -6.27
N LEU A 122 5.32 -0.24 -5.50
CA LEU A 122 6.40 -0.57 -4.57
C LEU A 122 5.99 -0.15 -3.17
N SER A 123 5.98 -1.08 -2.24
CA SER A 123 5.93 -0.78 -0.82
C SER A 123 7.34 -0.66 -0.27
N ALA A 124 7.62 0.40 0.49
CA ALA A 124 8.94 0.63 1.06
C ALA A 124 9.34 -0.48 2.04
N PRO A 125 10.63 -0.86 2.13
CA PRO A 125 11.13 -1.73 3.19
C PRO A 125 10.92 -1.10 4.58
N PHE A 126 10.61 -1.90 5.60
CA PHE A 126 10.36 -1.39 6.95
C PHE A 126 11.52 -0.55 7.51
N ALA A 127 12.75 -0.97 7.24
CA ALA A 127 13.95 -0.26 7.72
C ALA A 127 14.01 1.20 7.26
N ASP A 128 13.48 1.50 6.07
CA ASP A 128 13.52 2.84 5.48
C ASP A 128 12.39 3.75 5.98
N VAL A 129 11.32 3.15 6.55
CA VAL A 129 10.09 3.87 6.93
C VAL A 129 9.64 3.63 8.37
N LYS A 130 10.49 3.01 9.18
CA LYS A 130 10.21 2.59 10.55
C LYS A 130 9.55 3.68 11.40
N ASP A 131 10.13 4.88 11.40
CA ASP A 131 9.64 5.99 12.22
C ASP A 131 8.30 6.53 11.72
N SER A 132 8.12 6.58 10.41
CA SER A 132 6.86 6.97 9.77
C SER A 132 5.74 5.97 10.06
N VAL A 133 6.03 4.68 9.97
CA VAL A 133 5.07 3.61 10.32
C VAL A 133 4.68 3.72 11.79
N ALA A 134 5.67 3.89 12.70
CA ALA A 134 5.40 4.06 14.12
C ALA A 134 4.52 5.28 14.41
N THR A 135 4.77 6.40 13.73
CA THR A 135 3.97 7.63 13.85
C THR A 135 2.52 7.38 13.45
N VAL A 136 2.28 6.81 12.27
CA VAL A 136 0.91 6.53 11.77
C VAL A 136 0.17 5.57 12.71
N VAL A 137 0.84 4.51 13.18
CA VAL A 137 0.21 3.58 14.14
C VAL A 137 -0.11 4.28 15.45
N ALA A 138 0.75 5.19 15.93
CA ALA A 138 0.56 5.87 17.21
C ALA A 138 -0.60 6.86 17.22
N GLU A 139 -0.99 7.42 16.08
CA GLU A 139 -2.12 8.34 15.96
C GLU A 139 -3.45 7.68 16.35
N ASN A 140 -3.72 6.47 15.85
CA ASN A 140 -4.95 5.71 16.14
C ASN A 140 -4.66 4.20 16.19
N PRO A 141 -3.95 3.69 17.21
CA PRO A 141 -3.41 2.33 17.20
C PRO A 141 -4.46 1.24 16.97
N GLY A 142 -5.60 1.34 17.67
CA GLY A 142 -6.66 0.34 17.57
C GLY A 142 -7.32 0.32 16.20
N ILE A 143 -7.61 1.49 15.62
CA ILE A 143 -8.25 1.59 14.30
C ILE A 143 -7.28 1.14 13.22
N THR A 144 -6.02 1.57 13.29
CA THR A 144 -4.98 1.22 12.31
C THR A 144 -4.74 -0.30 12.29
N LEU A 145 -4.54 -0.92 13.46
CA LEU A 145 -4.33 -2.36 13.54
C LEU A 145 -5.57 -3.18 13.17
N LEU A 146 -6.77 -2.70 13.50
CA LEU A 146 -8.02 -3.34 13.08
C LEU A 146 -8.16 -3.30 11.55
N ALA A 147 -7.87 -2.16 10.92
CA ALA A 147 -7.90 -2.05 9.46
C ALA A 147 -6.92 -3.04 8.81
N GLY A 148 -5.71 -3.16 9.35
CA GLY A 148 -4.71 -4.13 8.89
C GLY A 148 -5.18 -5.57 9.04
N TYR A 149 -5.76 -5.92 10.19
CA TYR A 149 -6.33 -7.23 10.40
C TYR A 149 -7.45 -7.54 9.40
N MET A 150 -8.40 -6.63 9.23
CA MET A 150 -9.53 -6.80 8.31
C MET A 150 -9.09 -6.93 6.84
N ALA A 151 -8.01 -6.26 6.47
CA ALA A 151 -7.47 -6.31 5.10
C ALA A 151 -6.76 -7.63 4.76
N THR A 152 -6.19 -8.31 5.75
CA THR A 152 -5.30 -9.45 5.54
C THR A 152 -5.80 -10.76 6.17
N ALA A 153 -6.84 -10.71 7.01
CA ALA A 153 -7.45 -11.89 7.59
C ALA A 153 -8.33 -12.63 6.56
N ASP A 154 -8.39 -13.94 6.71
CA ASP A 154 -9.34 -14.77 5.98
C ASP A 154 -10.74 -14.60 6.61
N ILE A 155 -11.56 -13.75 5.99
CA ILE A 155 -12.90 -13.42 6.46
C ILE A 155 -13.92 -14.06 5.53
N THR A 156 -14.65 -15.04 6.06
CA THR A 156 -15.76 -15.67 5.35
C THR A 156 -17.08 -15.01 5.72
N VAL A 157 -17.80 -14.53 4.71
CA VAL A 157 -19.17 -14.03 4.85
C VAL A 157 -20.14 -15.05 4.25
N SER A 158 -21.35 -15.15 4.79
CA SER A 158 -22.37 -15.98 4.14
C SER A 158 -22.62 -15.48 2.72
N SER A 159 -22.71 -16.41 1.76
CA SER A 159 -22.96 -16.09 0.34
C SER A 159 -24.25 -15.27 0.11
N THR A 160 -25.17 -15.28 1.07
CA THR A 160 -26.37 -14.43 1.06
C THR A 160 -26.04 -12.94 1.15
N TYR A 161 -24.91 -12.58 1.75
CA TYR A 161 -24.48 -11.20 1.96
C TYR A 161 -23.38 -10.77 1.00
N GLY A 162 -22.84 -11.67 0.20
CA GLY A 162 -21.78 -11.40 -0.77
C GLY A 162 -20.41 -11.92 -0.36
N VAL A 163 -19.36 -11.33 -0.92
CA VAL A 163 -17.96 -11.69 -0.68
C VAL A 163 -17.21 -10.52 -0.03
N TRP A 164 -16.50 -10.78 1.06
CA TRP A 164 -15.64 -9.79 1.69
C TRP A 164 -14.40 -9.52 0.85
N ASN A 165 -14.11 -8.25 0.60
CA ASN A 165 -12.86 -7.79 0.00
C ASN A 165 -12.09 -6.95 1.03
N GLY A 166 -11.04 -7.53 1.61
CA GLY A 166 -10.23 -6.87 2.64
C GLY A 166 -9.44 -5.67 2.09
N ALA A 167 -9.02 -5.70 0.83
CA ALA A 167 -8.25 -4.61 0.22
C ALA A 167 -9.06 -3.31 0.10
N THR A 168 -10.38 -3.44 -0.06
CA THR A 168 -11.30 -2.30 -0.21
C THR A 168 -12.22 -2.11 0.99
N ALA A 169 -12.14 -2.99 1.98
CA ALA A 169 -13.03 -3.06 3.16
C ALA A 169 -14.53 -3.06 2.79
N THR A 170 -14.91 -3.80 1.73
CA THR A 170 -16.28 -3.84 1.20
C THR A 170 -16.79 -5.27 1.03
N ILE A 171 -18.12 -5.41 1.00
CA ILE A 171 -18.80 -6.62 0.56
C ILE A 171 -19.38 -6.35 -0.84
N SER A 172 -19.17 -7.28 -1.78
CA SER A 172 -19.64 -7.22 -3.16
C SER A 172 -20.37 -8.49 -3.56
#